data_43806f0ba74236dbcd07cd27ced9cf80
#
_entry.id   43806f0ba74236dbcd07cd27ced9cf80
#
_cell.length_a   1.000
_cell.length_b   1.000
_cell.length_c   1.000
_cell.angle_alpha   90.00
_cell.angle_beta   90.00
_cell.angle_gamma   90.00
#
_symmetry.space_group_name_H-M   'P 1'
#
loop_
_entity.id
_entity.type
_entity.pdbx_description
1 polymer ?
#
loop_
_entity_poly.entity_id
_entity_poly.type
_entity_poly.pdbx_seq_one_letter_code
_entity_poly.pdbx_strand_id
1 'polypeptide(L)'
;GGEHNLSGMAKYTQDANRETRLLANQAVARFFKENLEQYDSIYDRMIKVRTRIAKKLGFDNFVEVAYLRLRRTDYNAKDVANYRKQIFEEIVPVVEELKKAQAKRLGLEKLSFHDEGVTFKSGNPTPKGDRPTLVDYAKTMYKELSPETDEFFTFMTENNLLDLDTKPGKAGGGYCTFIPNYKAPFIFANFNQTPHDVTVLTHEAGHAFQVFQSRHHMPDYVWPTYEACEIHSMSMEFLTWPWMNLFFQDET
;
A
#
# COMPACT_ATOMS: atom_id res chain seq x y z
N GLY A 1 23.38 -15.19 0.35
CA GLY A 1 23.18 -14.03 -0.50
C GLY A 1 22.66 -14.47 -1.85
N GLY A 2 21.55 -13.90 -2.25
CA GLY A 2 20.95 -14.05 -3.58
C GLY A 2 20.60 -12.66 -4.14
N GLU A 3 20.28 -12.58 -5.42
CA GLU A 3 19.73 -11.38 -6.00
C GLU A 3 18.25 -11.23 -5.60
N HIS A 4 17.89 -10.06 -5.10
CA HIS A 4 16.53 -9.72 -4.69
C HIS A 4 16.16 -8.36 -5.25
N ASN A 5 14.92 -8.19 -5.71
CA ASN A 5 14.36 -6.88 -5.98
C ASN A 5 13.95 -6.20 -4.65
N LEU A 6 13.61 -4.91 -4.68
CA LEU A 6 13.23 -4.17 -3.47
C LEU A 6 12.04 -4.79 -2.74
N SER A 7 11.03 -5.29 -3.46
CA SER A 7 9.87 -5.97 -2.86
C SER A 7 10.28 -7.27 -2.14
N GLY A 8 11.19 -8.05 -2.74
CA GLY A 8 11.73 -9.27 -2.13
C GLY A 8 12.61 -9.05 -0.91
N MET A 9 13.11 -7.82 -0.71
CA MET A 9 13.88 -7.46 0.50
C MET A 9 13.00 -7.35 1.75
N ALA A 10 11.68 -7.15 1.62
CA ALA A 10 10.79 -6.92 2.75
C ALA A 10 10.84 -8.04 3.80
N LYS A 11 10.93 -9.31 3.39
CA LYS A 11 11.05 -10.43 4.31
C LYS A 11 12.32 -10.38 5.18
N TYR A 12 13.41 -9.80 4.68
CA TYR A 12 14.66 -9.65 5.43
C TYR A 12 14.66 -8.38 6.29
N THR A 13 14.03 -7.31 5.83
CA THR A 13 13.90 -6.08 6.63
C THR A 13 12.89 -6.23 7.78
N GLN A 14 12.10 -7.31 7.77
CA GLN A 14 11.15 -7.67 8.84
C GLN A 14 11.55 -8.97 9.56
N ASP A 15 12.75 -9.50 9.35
CA ASP A 15 13.24 -10.73 9.99
C ASP A 15 13.30 -10.60 11.52
N ALA A 16 13.01 -11.67 12.26
CA ALA A 16 13.10 -11.70 13.72
C ALA A 16 14.53 -11.39 14.21
N ASN A 17 15.56 -11.82 13.45
CA ASN A 17 16.95 -11.55 13.76
C ASN A 17 17.32 -10.09 13.43
N ARG A 18 17.72 -9.34 14.47
CA ARG A 18 18.04 -7.92 14.36
C ARG A 18 19.21 -7.61 13.42
N GLU A 19 20.23 -8.48 13.40
CA GLU A 19 21.39 -8.31 12.52
C GLU A 19 21.00 -8.49 11.05
N THR A 20 20.16 -9.49 10.75
CA THR A 20 19.61 -9.70 9.41
C THR A 20 18.85 -8.45 8.95
N ARG A 21 17.99 -7.88 9.81
CA ARG A 21 17.27 -6.63 9.48
C ARG A 21 18.22 -5.48 9.19
N LEU A 22 19.25 -5.30 10.03
CA LEU A 22 20.23 -4.24 9.83
C LEU A 22 20.96 -4.38 8.48
N LEU A 23 21.46 -5.57 8.18
CA LEU A 23 22.18 -5.86 6.92
C LEU A 23 21.25 -5.67 5.70
N ALA A 24 20.00 -6.10 5.79
CA ALA A 24 19.01 -5.90 4.73
C ALA A 24 18.72 -4.42 4.48
N ASN A 25 18.49 -3.64 5.54
CA ASN A 25 18.27 -2.19 5.42
C ASN A 25 19.52 -1.47 4.88
N GLN A 26 20.73 -1.89 5.29
CA GLN A 26 21.97 -1.35 4.73
C GLN A 26 22.12 -1.66 3.24
N ALA A 27 21.71 -2.86 2.79
CA ALA A 27 21.74 -3.23 1.38
C ALA A 27 20.77 -2.36 0.55
N VAL A 28 19.56 -2.15 1.04
CA VAL A 28 18.58 -1.25 0.41
C VAL A 28 19.10 0.20 0.37
N ALA A 29 19.63 0.69 1.49
CA ALA A 29 20.20 2.05 1.56
C ALA A 29 21.39 2.23 0.60
N ARG A 30 22.23 1.21 0.46
CA ARG A 30 23.36 1.21 -0.48
C ARG A 30 22.88 1.34 -1.92
N PHE A 31 21.86 0.58 -2.32
CA PHE A 31 21.28 0.68 -3.65
C PHE A 31 20.81 2.11 -3.97
N PHE A 32 20.08 2.75 -3.06
CA PHE A 32 19.64 4.13 -3.25
C PHE A 32 20.81 5.11 -3.28
N LYS A 33 21.83 4.92 -2.42
CA LYS A 33 23.02 5.76 -2.38
C LYS A 33 23.83 5.67 -3.67
N GLU A 34 23.99 4.48 -4.23
CA GLU A 34 24.73 4.25 -5.48
C GLU A 34 24.01 4.83 -6.69
N ASN A 35 22.70 5.03 -6.62
CA ASN A 35 21.88 5.61 -7.69
C ASN A 35 21.40 7.04 -7.40
N LEU A 36 21.89 7.68 -6.33
CA LEU A 36 21.42 8.98 -5.83
C LEU A 36 21.42 10.07 -6.89
N GLU A 37 22.54 10.22 -7.61
CA GLU A 37 22.69 11.24 -8.65
C GLU A 37 21.65 11.09 -9.78
N GLN A 38 21.29 9.85 -10.13
CA GLN A 38 20.26 9.58 -11.13
C GLN A 38 18.88 9.97 -10.62
N TYR A 39 18.54 9.60 -9.38
CA TYR A 39 17.27 10.00 -8.74
C TYR A 39 17.17 11.52 -8.67
N ASP A 40 18.18 12.20 -8.17
CA ASP A 40 18.20 13.65 -8.04
C ASP A 40 18.07 14.34 -9.41
N SER A 41 18.78 13.87 -10.42
CA SER A 41 18.70 14.40 -11.78
C SER A 41 17.30 14.23 -12.39
N ILE A 42 16.66 13.07 -12.20
CA ILE A 42 15.30 12.81 -12.69
C ILE A 42 14.31 13.72 -11.97
N TYR A 43 14.40 13.81 -10.65
CA TYR A 43 13.52 14.64 -9.83
C TYR A 43 13.64 16.12 -10.16
N ASP A 44 14.87 16.65 -10.30
CA ASP A 44 15.12 18.03 -10.71
C ASP A 44 14.53 18.35 -12.10
N ARG A 45 14.71 17.45 -13.07
CA ARG A 45 14.10 17.61 -14.41
C ARG A 45 12.58 17.60 -14.34
N MET A 46 11.99 16.75 -13.51
CA MET A 46 10.55 16.71 -13.30
C MET A 46 10.02 18.03 -12.73
N ILE A 47 10.70 18.59 -11.71
CA ILE A 47 10.34 19.90 -11.12
C ILE A 47 10.43 21.00 -12.18
N LYS A 48 11.50 21.04 -12.96
CA LYS A 48 11.69 22.03 -14.04
C LYS A 48 10.59 21.96 -15.10
N VAL A 49 10.19 20.74 -15.50
CA VAL A 49 9.09 20.55 -16.46
C VAL A 49 7.75 21.00 -15.85
N ARG A 50 7.44 20.61 -14.62
CA ARG A 50 6.21 21.01 -13.93
C ARG A 50 6.14 22.52 -13.73
N THR A 51 7.24 23.18 -13.39
CA THR A 51 7.31 24.64 -13.26
C THR A 51 7.04 25.32 -14.61
N ARG A 52 7.58 24.80 -15.72
CA ARG A 52 7.30 25.33 -17.06
C ARG A 52 5.82 25.17 -17.45
N ILE A 53 5.22 24.03 -17.11
CA ILE A 53 3.78 23.80 -17.33
C ILE A 53 2.96 24.84 -16.57
N ALA A 54 3.24 25.05 -15.29
CA ALA A 54 2.55 26.04 -14.48
C ALA A 54 2.64 27.44 -15.07
N LYS A 55 3.85 27.89 -15.41
CA LYS A 55 4.06 29.22 -16.01
C LYS A 55 3.34 29.39 -17.36
N LYS A 56 3.32 28.36 -18.22
CA LYS A 56 2.60 28.39 -19.49
C LYS A 56 1.06 28.48 -19.30
N LEU A 57 0.55 27.95 -18.19
CA LEU A 57 -0.87 28.01 -17.82
C LEU A 57 -1.24 29.29 -17.03
N GLY A 58 -0.27 30.18 -16.75
CA GLY A 58 -0.51 31.43 -16.02
C GLY A 58 -0.44 31.30 -14.49
N PHE A 59 0.07 30.20 -13.96
CA PHE A 59 0.23 29.98 -12.53
C PHE A 59 1.65 30.28 -12.04
N ASP A 60 1.80 30.72 -10.80
CA ASP A 60 3.11 31.00 -10.21
C ASP A 60 3.96 29.76 -9.97
N ASN A 61 3.34 28.65 -9.57
CA ASN A 61 4.00 27.38 -9.34
C ASN A 61 3.06 26.20 -9.67
N PHE A 62 3.58 24.98 -9.61
CA PHE A 62 2.81 23.79 -9.99
C PHE A 62 1.81 23.34 -8.92
N VAL A 63 1.82 23.88 -7.70
CA VAL A 63 0.93 23.44 -6.61
C VAL A 63 -0.53 23.67 -6.98
N GLU A 64 -0.89 24.86 -7.47
CA GLU A 64 -2.25 25.18 -7.90
C GLU A 64 -2.70 24.29 -9.07
N VAL A 65 -1.82 24.11 -10.06
CA VAL A 65 -2.09 23.20 -11.18
C VAL A 65 -2.32 21.78 -10.71
N ALA A 66 -1.54 21.32 -9.70
CA ALA A 66 -1.70 19.98 -9.13
C ALA A 66 -3.05 19.82 -8.41
N TYR A 67 -3.51 20.83 -7.67
CA TYR A 67 -4.82 20.82 -7.03
C TYR A 67 -5.94 20.66 -8.06
N LEU A 68 -5.91 21.42 -9.14
CA LEU A 68 -6.89 21.32 -10.24
C LEU A 68 -6.82 19.93 -10.91
N ARG A 69 -5.63 19.42 -11.20
CA ARG A 69 -5.46 18.09 -11.80
C ARG A 69 -5.93 16.95 -10.91
N LEU A 70 -5.82 17.10 -9.60
CA LEU A 70 -6.31 16.14 -8.61
C LEU A 70 -7.80 16.32 -8.28
N ARG A 71 -8.49 17.23 -9.00
CA ARG A 71 -9.91 17.54 -8.79
C ARG A 71 -10.22 18.03 -7.37
N ARG A 72 -9.26 18.72 -6.73
CA ARG A 72 -9.42 19.34 -5.40
C ARG A 72 -10.11 20.67 -5.54
N THR A 73 -11.44 20.67 -5.71
CA THR A 73 -12.24 21.86 -6.01
C THR A 73 -13.00 22.40 -4.81
N ASP A 74 -13.17 21.63 -3.76
CA ASP A 74 -13.95 21.89 -2.56
C ASP A 74 -13.08 22.23 -1.32
N TYR A 75 -11.76 22.11 -1.44
CA TYR A 75 -10.78 22.52 -0.42
C TYR A 75 -9.47 22.98 -1.08
N ASN A 76 -8.62 23.67 -0.31
CA ASN A 76 -7.40 24.30 -0.81
C ASN A 76 -6.18 23.97 0.07
N ALA A 77 -5.01 24.53 -0.29
CA ALA A 77 -3.76 24.28 0.42
C ALA A 77 -3.76 24.72 1.89
N LYS A 78 -4.59 25.71 2.28
CA LYS A 78 -4.74 26.16 3.66
C LYS A 78 -5.51 25.13 4.49
N ASP A 79 -6.55 24.54 3.92
CA ASP A 79 -7.32 23.48 4.57
C ASP A 79 -6.42 22.25 4.82
N VAL A 80 -5.61 21.86 3.82
CA VAL A 80 -4.64 20.79 3.95
C VAL A 80 -3.54 21.12 4.96
N ALA A 81 -3.10 22.38 5.05
CA ALA A 81 -2.12 22.80 6.07
C ALA A 81 -2.70 22.66 7.48
N ASN A 82 -3.97 23.02 7.68
CA ASN A 82 -4.66 22.82 8.95
C ASN A 82 -4.79 21.33 9.32
N TYR A 83 -5.15 20.48 8.35
CA TYR A 83 -5.19 19.03 8.54
C TYR A 83 -3.82 18.46 8.98
N ARG A 84 -2.74 18.84 8.29
CA ARG A 84 -1.38 18.41 8.67
C ARG A 84 -0.97 18.90 10.06
N LYS A 85 -1.40 20.11 10.46
CA LYS A 85 -1.17 20.63 11.80
C LYS A 85 -1.83 19.74 12.86
N GLN A 86 -3.10 19.36 12.64
CA GLN A 86 -3.82 18.47 13.56
C GLN A 86 -3.14 17.09 13.66
N ILE A 87 -2.69 16.51 12.54
CA ILE A 87 -1.92 15.26 12.58
C ILE A 87 -0.66 15.42 13.43
N PHE A 88 0.08 16.51 13.23
CA PHE A 88 1.32 16.74 13.97
C PHE A 88 1.08 16.93 15.48
N GLU A 89 0.03 17.64 15.84
CA GLU A 89 -0.28 17.97 17.23
C GLU A 89 -0.98 16.83 17.99
N GLU A 90 -1.82 16.05 17.31
CA GLU A 90 -2.68 15.06 17.96
C GLU A 90 -2.27 13.60 17.66
N ILE A 91 -1.87 13.28 16.43
CA ILE A 91 -1.59 11.90 16.02
C ILE A 91 -0.13 11.52 16.28
N VAL A 92 0.81 12.42 15.97
CA VAL A 92 2.24 12.13 16.14
C VAL A 92 2.59 11.75 17.60
N PRO A 93 2.09 12.45 18.65
CA PRO A 93 2.35 12.04 20.03
C PRO A 93 1.83 10.64 20.37
N VAL A 94 0.66 10.26 19.84
CA VAL A 94 0.12 8.90 20.01
C VAL A 94 1.02 7.85 19.34
N VAL A 95 1.50 8.13 18.14
CA VAL A 95 2.43 7.23 17.43
C VAL A 95 3.74 7.10 18.19
N GLU A 96 4.26 8.17 18.79
CA GLU A 96 5.46 8.09 19.63
C GLU A 96 5.27 7.15 20.84
N GLU A 97 4.12 7.18 21.51
CA GLU A 97 3.84 6.25 22.59
C GLU A 97 3.70 4.80 22.10
N LEU A 98 3.08 4.58 20.94
CA LEU A 98 3.03 3.26 20.30
C LEU A 98 4.42 2.73 19.95
N LYS A 99 5.33 3.59 19.47
CA LYS A 99 6.73 3.25 19.19
C LYS A 99 7.52 2.92 20.46
N LYS A 100 7.30 3.64 21.56
CA LYS A 100 7.87 3.32 22.88
C LYS A 100 7.36 1.94 23.37
N ALA A 101 6.08 1.67 23.24
CA ALA A 101 5.50 0.38 23.58
C ALA A 101 6.07 -0.77 22.72
N GLN A 102 6.28 -0.52 21.42
CA GLN A 102 6.94 -1.46 20.52
C GLN A 102 8.39 -1.73 20.94
N ALA A 103 9.17 -0.70 21.26
CA ALA A 103 10.54 -0.86 21.75
C ALA A 103 10.59 -1.73 23.02
N LYS A 104 9.71 -1.46 23.99
CA LYS A 104 9.59 -2.25 25.22
C LYS A 104 9.23 -3.71 24.92
N ARG A 105 8.27 -3.96 24.04
CA ARG A 105 7.87 -5.30 23.62
C ARG A 105 9.01 -6.07 22.97
N LEU A 106 9.84 -5.40 22.17
CA LEU A 106 11.03 -5.97 21.54
C LEU A 106 12.22 -6.11 22.52
N GLY A 107 12.14 -5.52 23.72
CA GLY A 107 13.22 -5.49 24.71
C GLY A 107 14.38 -4.57 24.30
N LEU A 108 14.09 -3.50 23.59
CA LEU A 108 15.02 -2.48 23.15
C LEU A 108 14.84 -1.21 23.99
N GLU A 109 15.95 -0.52 24.27
CA GLU A 109 15.92 0.79 24.90
C GLU A 109 15.29 1.85 23.97
N LYS A 110 15.65 1.77 22.69
CA LYS A 110 15.14 2.64 21.63
C LYS A 110 15.03 1.87 20.30
N LEU A 111 13.97 2.15 19.55
CA LEU A 111 13.87 1.67 18.17
C LEU A 111 14.88 2.38 17.27
N SER A 112 15.59 1.61 16.47
CA SER A 112 16.31 2.10 15.30
C SER A 112 15.46 1.94 14.06
N PHE A 113 15.80 2.61 12.96
CA PHE A 113 15.07 2.53 11.72
C PHE A 113 14.80 1.08 11.26
N HIS A 114 15.78 0.20 11.39
CA HIS A 114 15.64 -1.20 11.01
C HIS A 114 14.82 -2.06 12.00
N ASP A 115 14.38 -1.50 13.12
CA ASP A 115 13.51 -2.22 14.08
C ASP A 115 12.03 -1.91 13.88
N GLU A 116 11.70 -0.85 13.13
CA GLU A 116 10.32 -0.38 12.98
C GLU A 116 9.40 -1.38 12.29
N GLY A 117 9.94 -2.19 11.38
CA GLY A 117 9.20 -3.21 10.62
C GLY A 117 8.82 -4.46 11.42
N VAL A 118 9.22 -4.59 12.70
CA VAL A 118 8.98 -5.80 13.51
C VAL A 118 8.18 -5.47 14.76
N THR A 119 7.12 -6.23 14.99
CA THR A 119 6.18 -6.01 16.10
C THR A 119 6.51 -6.85 17.34
N PHE A 120 6.98 -8.09 17.16
CA PHE A 120 7.22 -9.05 18.25
C PHE A 120 8.66 -9.62 18.19
N LYS A 121 9.19 -10.05 19.33
CA LYS A 121 10.52 -10.70 19.41
C LYS A 121 10.60 -11.98 18.60
N SER A 122 9.50 -12.72 18.49
CA SER A 122 9.36 -13.93 17.68
C SER A 122 9.33 -13.67 16.17
N GLY A 123 9.23 -12.41 15.77
CA GLY A 123 8.96 -11.99 14.39
C GLY A 123 7.50 -11.57 14.21
N ASN A 124 7.19 -11.07 13.02
CA ASN A 124 5.82 -10.77 12.64
C ASN A 124 5.05 -12.06 12.32
N PRO A 125 3.72 -12.08 12.46
CA PRO A 125 2.89 -13.17 11.94
C PRO A 125 3.21 -13.41 10.46
N THR A 126 3.18 -14.66 10.03
CA THR A 126 3.44 -15.03 8.63
C THR A 126 2.21 -15.69 8.03
N PRO A 127 1.70 -15.23 6.88
CA PRO A 127 0.58 -15.89 6.21
C PRO A 127 0.91 -17.37 5.94
N LYS A 128 -0.06 -18.24 6.18
CA LYS A 128 0.09 -19.70 6.04
C LYS A 128 -0.40 -20.16 4.66
N GLY A 129 0.53 -20.61 3.86
CA GLY A 129 0.27 -21.13 2.52
C GLY A 129 0.93 -20.29 1.42
N ASP A 130 0.83 -20.80 0.22
CA ASP A 130 1.25 -20.12 -1.00
C ASP A 130 0.16 -19.18 -1.53
N ARG A 131 0.46 -18.44 -2.60
CA ARG A 131 -0.52 -17.50 -3.20
C ARG A 131 -1.88 -18.15 -3.53
N PRO A 132 -1.99 -19.33 -4.17
CA PRO A 132 -3.27 -19.98 -4.38
C PRO A 132 -4.06 -20.18 -3.10
N THR A 133 -3.40 -20.64 -2.05
CA THR A 133 -4.01 -20.86 -0.72
C THR A 133 -4.53 -19.54 -0.13
N LEU A 134 -3.75 -18.45 -0.20
CA LEU A 134 -4.18 -17.15 0.28
C LEU A 134 -5.39 -16.61 -0.50
N VAL A 135 -5.45 -16.87 -1.81
CA VAL A 135 -6.61 -16.51 -2.64
C VAL A 135 -7.84 -17.34 -2.26
N ASP A 136 -7.68 -18.63 -1.94
CA ASP A 136 -8.79 -19.47 -1.48
C ASP A 136 -9.31 -19.07 -0.09
N TYR A 137 -8.43 -18.63 0.82
CA TYR A 137 -8.84 -18.00 2.08
C TYR A 137 -9.63 -16.72 1.83
N ALA A 138 -9.18 -15.87 0.90
CA ALA A 138 -9.90 -14.67 0.54
C ALA A 138 -11.26 -14.97 -0.11
N LYS A 139 -11.39 -16.00 -0.94
CA LYS A 139 -12.70 -16.45 -1.45
C LYS A 139 -13.66 -16.81 -0.33
N THR A 140 -13.20 -17.57 0.65
CA THR A 140 -14.00 -17.92 1.82
C THR A 140 -14.42 -16.68 2.59
N MET A 141 -13.49 -15.78 2.88
CA MET A 141 -13.73 -14.53 3.59
C MET A 141 -14.76 -13.64 2.87
N TYR A 142 -14.59 -13.38 1.59
CA TYR A 142 -15.51 -12.54 0.82
C TYR A 142 -16.87 -13.17 0.58
N LYS A 143 -16.94 -14.49 0.51
CA LYS A 143 -18.21 -15.23 0.46
C LYS A 143 -19.02 -15.09 1.76
N GLU A 144 -18.35 -15.13 2.89
CA GLU A 144 -18.99 -15.01 4.21
C GLU A 144 -19.30 -13.55 4.57
N LEU A 145 -18.56 -12.59 4.01
CA LEU A 145 -18.75 -11.16 4.30
C LEU A 145 -20.08 -10.62 3.75
N SER A 146 -20.38 -10.85 2.47
CA SER A 146 -21.68 -10.53 1.88
C SER A 146 -21.88 -11.20 0.50
N PRO A 147 -23.14 -11.31 0.01
CA PRO A 147 -23.42 -11.78 -1.34
C PRO A 147 -22.72 -10.94 -2.45
N GLU A 148 -22.62 -9.63 -2.24
CA GLU A 148 -22.02 -8.71 -3.19
C GLU A 148 -20.49 -8.89 -3.26
N THR A 149 -19.84 -9.15 -2.13
CA THR A 149 -18.40 -9.44 -2.10
C THR A 149 -18.07 -10.83 -2.62
N ASP A 150 -18.98 -11.82 -2.44
CA ASP A 150 -18.86 -13.16 -3.05
C ASP A 150 -18.93 -13.06 -4.57
N GLU A 151 -19.95 -12.38 -5.14
CA GLU A 151 -20.06 -12.13 -6.58
C GLU A 151 -18.80 -11.47 -7.14
N PHE A 152 -18.36 -10.41 -6.49
CA PHE A 152 -17.17 -9.65 -6.88
C PHE A 152 -15.91 -10.52 -6.91
N PHE A 153 -15.60 -11.19 -5.80
CA PHE A 153 -14.32 -11.90 -5.71
C PHE A 153 -14.30 -13.18 -6.53
N THR A 154 -15.47 -13.81 -6.74
CA THR A 154 -15.67 -14.89 -7.70
C THR A 154 -15.36 -14.40 -9.11
N PHE A 155 -15.92 -13.25 -9.53
CA PHE A 155 -15.63 -12.63 -10.81
C PHE A 155 -14.12 -12.38 -11.00
N MET A 156 -13.43 -11.83 -9.99
CA MET A 156 -11.99 -11.57 -10.04
C MET A 156 -11.17 -12.83 -10.29
N THR A 157 -11.49 -13.89 -9.58
CA THR A 157 -10.71 -15.14 -9.64
C THR A 157 -10.99 -15.97 -10.88
N GLU A 158 -12.24 -16.06 -11.32
CA GLU A 158 -12.63 -16.79 -12.54
C GLU A 158 -12.08 -16.15 -13.82
N ASN A 159 -11.92 -14.83 -13.82
CA ASN A 159 -11.38 -14.09 -14.97
C ASN A 159 -9.87 -13.80 -14.87
N ASN A 160 -9.14 -14.38 -13.88
CA ASN A 160 -7.70 -14.19 -13.69
C ASN A 160 -7.29 -12.72 -13.60
N LEU A 161 -8.02 -11.90 -12.83
CA LEU A 161 -7.82 -10.47 -12.69
C LEU A 161 -6.89 -10.09 -11.53
N LEU A 162 -6.05 -11.03 -11.08
CA LEU A 162 -5.12 -10.90 -9.97
C LEU A 162 -3.69 -11.28 -10.42
N ASP A 163 -2.76 -10.31 -10.52
CA ASP A 163 -1.33 -10.58 -10.67
C ASP A 163 -0.60 -10.24 -9.36
N LEU A 164 -0.53 -11.21 -8.45
CA LEU A 164 -0.11 -11.00 -7.07
C LEU A 164 1.39 -11.28 -6.81
N ASP A 165 2.02 -12.16 -7.58
CA ASP A 165 3.38 -12.61 -7.29
C ASP A 165 4.44 -11.57 -7.65
N THR A 166 5.47 -11.40 -6.80
CA THR A 166 6.69 -10.70 -7.20
C THR A 166 7.48 -11.53 -8.21
N LYS A 167 8.02 -10.87 -9.24
CA LYS A 167 8.76 -11.53 -10.34
C LYS A 167 9.97 -10.67 -10.74
N PRO A 168 11.05 -11.27 -11.26
CA PRO A 168 12.13 -10.50 -11.88
C PRO A 168 11.59 -9.56 -12.98
N GLY A 169 12.03 -8.29 -12.96
CA GLY A 169 11.59 -7.27 -13.93
C GLY A 169 10.20 -6.70 -13.71
N LYS A 170 9.43 -7.19 -12.74
CA LYS A 170 8.11 -6.63 -12.38
C LYS A 170 8.31 -5.32 -11.60
N ALA A 171 7.50 -4.29 -11.93
CA ALA A 171 7.48 -3.04 -11.17
C ALA A 171 7.07 -3.30 -9.72
N GLY A 172 7.67 -2.57 -8.78
CA GLY A 172 7.30 -2.63 -7.35
C GLY A 172 5.96 -1.96 -7.05
N GLY A 173 5.46 -2.19 -5.83
CA GLY A 173 4.19 -1.64 -5.35
C GLY A 173 2.99 -2.53 -5.63
N GLY A 174 1.81 -2.03 -5.26
CA GLY A 174 0.49 -2.61 -5.54
C GLY A 174 -0.45 -1.53 -6.03
N TYR A 175 -1.43 -1.89 -6.82
CA TYR A 175 -2.51 -1.01 -7.24
C TYR A 175 -3.69 -1.79 -7.80
N CYS A 176 -4.87 -1.20 -7.70
CA CYS A 176 -6.03 -1.60 -8.49
C CYS A 176 -6.19 -0.65 -9.69
N THR A 177 -6.55 -1.19 -10.85
CA THR A 177 -6.94 -0.40 -12.02
C THR A 177 -8.25 -0.90 -12.60
N PHE A 178 -8.88 -0.08 -13.44
CA PHE A 178 -10.10 -0.45 -14.17
C PHE A 178 -9.79 -0.59 -15.66
N ILE A 179 -10.29 -1.66 -16.27
CA ILE A 179 -10.17 -1.92 -17.72
C ILE A 179 -11.52 -1.61 -18.35
N PRO A 180 -11.75 -0.41 -18.92
CA PRO A 180 -13.08 0.05 -19.30
C PRO A 180 -13.78 -0.84 -20.33
N ASN A 181 -13.05 -1.35 -21.33
CA ASN A 181 -13.60 -2.17 -22.40
C ASN A 181 -14.16 -3.51 -21.89
N TYR A 182 -13.66 -4.00 -20.76
CA TYR A 182 -14.10 -5.24 -20.13
C TYR A 182 -14.97 -5.00 -18.89
N LYS A 183 -15.14 -3.73 -18.48
CA LYS A 183 -15.81 -3.34 -17.23
C LYS A 183 -15.28 -4.13 -16.03
N ALA A 184 -13.99 -4.35 -15.99
CA ALA A 184 -13.34 -5.21 -15.03
C ALA A 184 -12.25 -4.46 -14.25
N PRO A 185 -12.22 -4.57 -12.92
CA PRO A 185 -11.05 -4.20 -12.13
C PRO A 185 -9.92 -5.21 -12.34
N PHE A 186 -8.69 -4.79 -12.08
CA PHE A 186 -7.51 -5.64 -12.10
C PHE A 186 -6.60 -5.26 -10.93
N ILE A 187 -6.13 -6.25 -10.18
CA ILE A 187 -5.21 -6.06 -9.05
C ILE A 187 -3.82 -6.49 -9.45
N PHE A 188 -2.86 -5.58 -9.27
CA PHE A 188 -1.44 -5.81 -9.39
C PHE A 188 -0.79 -5.69 -8.01
N ALA A 189 0.02 -6.67 -7.61
CA ALA A 189 0.70 -6.67 -6.33
C ALA A 189 2.07 -7.37 -6.42
N ASN A 190 2.82 -7.39 -5.32
CA ASN A 190 4.13 -8.02 -5.22
C ASN A 190 4.23 -8.80 -3.91
N PHE A 191 3.52 -9.90 -3.80
CA PHE A 191 3.54 -10.79 -2.64
C PHE A 191 4.96 -11.32 -2.37
N ASN A 192 5.34 -11.30 -1.10
CA ASN A 192 6.69 -11.62 -0.65
C ASN A 192 6.73 -12.42 0.66
N GLN A 193 5.61 -13.02 1.06
CA GLN A 193 5.46 -13.85 2.27
C GLN A 193 5.58 -13.05 3.57
N THR A 194 5.15 -11.80 3.57
CA THR A 194 5.02 -10.97 4.77
C THR A 194 3.53 -10.75 5.11
N PRO A 195 3.19 -10.32 6.35
CA PRO A 195 1.80 -9.98 6.68
C PRO A 195 1.23 -8.90 5.77
N HIS A 196 2.08 -8.09 5.16
CA HIS A 196 1.68 -7.06 4.20
C HIS A 196 0.97 -7.62 2.96
N ASP A 197 1.23 -8.87 2.58
CA ASP A 197 0.53 -9.51 1.45
C ASP A 197 -0.97 -9.58 1.68
N VAL A 198 -1.39 -9.90 2.91
CA VAL A 198 -2.82 -9.95 3.29
C VAL A 198 -3.41 -8.55 3.34
N THR A 199 -2.68 -7.59 3.92
CA THR A 199 -3.09 -6.17 3.93
C THR A 199 -3.30 -5.66 2.51
N VAL A 200 -2.32 -5.86 1.61
CA VAL A 200 -2.43 -5.44 0.21
C VAL A 200 -3.60 -6.14 -0.48
N LEU A 201 -3.79 -7.44 -0.26
CA LEU A 201 -4.90 -8.17 -0.88
C LEU A 201 -6.26 -7.56 -0.49
N THR A 202 -6.47 -7.29 0.80
CA THR A 202 -7.74 -6.72 1.29
C THR A 202 -7.92 -5.26 0.88
N HIS A 203 -6.83 -4.48 0.89
CA HIS A 203 -6.82 -3.08 0.45
C HIS A 203 -7.16 -2.95 -1.03
N GLU A 204 -6.42 -3.62 -1.91
CA GLU A 204 -6.65 -3.56 -3.36
C GLU A 204 -8.01 -4.17 -3.75
N ALA A 205 -8.46 -5.20 -3.01
CA ALA A 205 -9.80 -5.73 -3.19
C ALA A 205 -10.87 -4.70 -2.78
N GLY A 206 -10.63 -3.83 -1.82
CA GLY A 206 -11.51 -2.71 -1.48
C GLY A 206 -11.69 -1.75 -2.66
N HIS A 207 -10.60 -1.34 -3.31
CA HIS A 207 -10.65 -0.56 -4.55
C HIS A 207 -11.38 -1.32 -5.67
N ALA A 208 -11.02 -2.58 -5.88
CA ALA A 208 -11.59 -3.39 -6.93
C ALA A 208 -13.11 -3.62 -6.73
N PHE A 209 -13.56 -3.82 -5.49
CA PHE A 209 -14.97 -3.94 -5.15
C PHE A 209 -15.74 -2.65 -5.47
N GLN A 210 -15.22 -1.50 -5.06
CA GLN A 210 -15.84 -0.21 -5.37
C GLN A 210 -15.97 -0.02 -6.88
N VAL A 211 -14.90 -0.27 -7.63
CA VAL A 211 -14.90 -0.14 -9.09
C VAL A 211 -15.84 -1.17 -9.74
N PHE A 212 -15.88 -2.40 -9.24
CA PHE A 212 -16.80 -3.43 -9.72
C PHE A 212 -18.26 -3.00 -9.54
N GLN A 213 -18.61 -2.45 -8.39
CA GLN A 213 -19.97 -1.94 -8.14
C GLN A 213 -20.31 -0.72 -9.03
N SER A 214 -19.33 0.13 -9.32
CA SER A 214 -19.50 1.34 -10.14
C SER A 214 -19.35 1.11 -11.65
N ARG A 215 -18.97 -0.10 -12.11
CA ARG A 215 -18.55 -0.42 -13.48
C ARG A 215 -19.55 -0.12 -14.60
N HIS A 216 -20.81 0.10 -14.24
CA HIS A 216 -21.90 0.40 -15.17
C HIS A 216 -22.19 1.90 -15.29
N HIS A 217 -21.56 2.74 -14.46
CA HIS A 217 -21.67 4.19 -14.56
C HIS A 217 -20.81 4.73 -15.71
N MET A 218 -20.99 6.03 -15.99
CA MET A 218 -20.09 6.75 -16.90
C MET A 218 -18.67 6.71 -16.36
N PRO A 219 -17.65 6.64 -17.25
CA PRO A 219 -16.25 6.51 -16.82
C PRO A 219 -15.79 7.51 -15.78
N ASP A 220 -16.30 8.76 -15.86
CA ASP A 220 -15.97 9.83 -14.90
C ASP A 220 -16.48 9.57 -13.47
N TYR A 221 -17.45 8.66 -13.30
CA TYR A 221 -18.05 8.30 -12.02
C TYR A 221 -17.65 6.92 -11.51
N VAL A 222 -16.77 6.21 -12.22
CA VAL A 222 -16.27 4.91 -11.78
C VAL A 222 -15.31 5.05 -10.60
N TRP A 223 -14.44 6.06 -10.66
CA TRP A 223 -13.46 6.35 -9.60
C TRP A 223 -13.83 7.60 -8.82
N PRO A 224 -13.74 7.57 -7.48
CA PRO A 224 -13.81 8.77 -6.66
C PRO A 224 -12.54 9.62 -6.81
N THR A 225 -12.45 10.74 -6.07
CA THR A 225 -11.21 11.51 -5.97
C THR A 225 -10.12 10.72 -5.24
N TYR A 226 -8.86 11.09 -5.41
CA TYR A 226 -7.73 10.39 -4.77
C TYR A 226 -7.85 10.31 -3.24
N GLU A 227 -8.34 11.38 -2.61
CA GLU A 227 -8.53 11.40 -1.15
C GLU A 227 -9.68 10.49 -0.70
N ALA A 228 -10.73 10.39 -1.49
CA ALA A 228 -11.90 9.56 -1.17
C ALA A 228 -11.68 8.08 -1.52
N CYS A 229 -10.75 7.74 -2.41
CA CYS A 229 -10.55 6.36 -2.82
C CYS A 229 -9.99 5.46 -1.70
N GLU A 230 -9.33 6.02 -0.70
CA GLU A 230 -8.80 5.25 0.43
C GLU A 230 -9.84 4.97 1.52
N ILE A 231 -11.03 5.58 1.45
CA ILE A 231 -12.11 5.31 2.40
C ILE A 231 -12.56 3.84 2.30
N HIS A 232 -12.82 3.36 1.09
CA HIS A 232 -13.32 2.01 0.88
C HIS A 232 -12.21 0.96 0.93
N SER A 233 -10.99 1.26 0.49
CA SER A 233 -9.86 0.33 0.57
C SER A 233 -9.46 0.05 2.02
N MET A 234 -9.26 1.09 2.83
CA MET A 234 -8.95 0.95 4.25
C MET A 234 -10.13 0.39 5.05
N SER A 235 -11.37 0.72 4.70
CA SER A 235 -12.56 0.11 5.32
C SER A 235 -12.60 -1.40 5.07
N MET A 236 -12.24 -1.87 3.87
CA MET A 236 -12.19 -3.29 3.56
C MET A 236 -11.15 -4.03 4.41
N GLU A 237 -9.99 -3.43 4.66
CA GLU A 237 -9.01 -4.00 5.59
C GLU A 237 -9.62 -4.27 6.96
N PHE A 238 -10.37 -3.30 7.54
CA PHE A 238 -11.00 -3.45 8.85
C PHE A 238 -12.20 -4.42 8.84
N LEU A 239 -13.02 -4.39 7.81
CA LEU A 239 -14.17 -5.27 7.66
C LEU A 239 -13.76 -6.74 7.59
N THR A 240 -12.56 -7.03 7.08
CA THR A 240 -12.05 -8.39 6.92
C THR A 240 -11.29 -8.92 8.14
N TRP A 241 -11.05 -8.12 9.18
CA TRP A 241 -10.34 -8.55 10.39
C TRP A 241 -10.90 -9.82 11.08
N PRO A 242 -12.22 -10.06 11.15
CA PRO A 242 -12.75 -11.30 11.75
C PRO A 242 -12.25 -12.59 11.08
N TRP A 243 -11.72 -12.52 9.87
CA TRP A 243 -11.21 -13.67 9.11
C TRP A 243 -9.69 -13.80 9.10
N MET A 244 -8.95 -12.97 9.83
CA MET A 244 -7.48 -13.02 9.83
C MET A 244 -6.92 -14.36 10.33
N ASN A 245 -7.67 -15.10 11.14
CA ASN A 245 -7.33 -16.44 11.54
C ASN A 245 -7.23 -17.45 10.37
N LEU A 246 -7.91 -17.22 9.24
CA LEU A 246 -7.74 -18.04 8.04
C LEU A 246 -6.31 -17.93 7.49
N PHE A 247 -5.77 -16.72 7.50
CA PHE A 247 -4.46 -16.41 6.93
C PHE A 247 -3.30 -16.70 7.89
N PHE A 248 -3.47 -16.43 9.18
CA PHE A 248 -2.39 -16.47 10.17
C PHE A 248 -2.50 -17.61 11.17
N GLN A 249 -3.66 -18.30 11.24
CA GLN A 249 -3.94 -19.39 12.17
C GLN A 249 -3.70 -18.96 13.64
N ASP A 250 -2.88 -19.71 14.38
CA ASP A 250 -2.60 -19.46 15.81
C ASP A 250 -1.72 -18.20 16.06
N GLU A 251 -1.32 -17.48 15.03
CA GLU A 251 -0.53 -16.24 15.15
C GLU A 251 -1.39 -14.97 15.16
N THR A 252 -2.73 -15.08 15.21
CA THR A 252 -3.69 -13.94 15.25
C THR A 252 -3.81 -13.34 16.63
#